data_98c4d5fb845bfb85b43cec3981da4410
#
_entry.id   98c4d5fb845bfb85b43cec3981da4410
#
_cell.length_a   1.000
_cell.length_b   1.000
_cell.length_c   1.000
_cell.angle_alpha   90.00
_cell.angle_beta   90.00
_cell.angle_gamma   90.00
#
_symmetry.space_group_name_H-M   'P 1'
#
loop_
_entity.id
_entity.type
_entity.pdbx_description
1 polymer ?
#
loop_
_entity_poly.entity_id
_entity_poly.type
_entity_poly.pdbx_seq_one_letter_code
_entity_poly.pdbx_strand_id
1 'polypeptide(L)'
;MSPTFDVVELATTYANKSAQDILKLAFAEFGDDLWISFSGAEDVVLVDMAWKLNKNVKVFSLDTGRLHPETYRFIDQVREHYKIDIELVSPDYTKLEPFVKEKGLFSFYKDGHGECCGIRKIEPLRRKLSGVKAWATGQRRDQSPGTRSAVAVMEIDTAFSTPERTLYKFNPLA
;
A
#
# COMPACT_ATOMS: atom_id res chain seq x y z
N MET A 1 3.38 12.71 27.94
CA MET A 1 2.81 13.01 26.62
C MET A 1 3.89 12.70 25.62
N SER A 2 3.70 11.64 24.80
CA SER A 2 4.62 11.41 23.69
C SER A 2 4.54 12.64 22.76
N PRO A 3 5.67 13.11 22.19
CA PRO A 3 5.62 14.20 21.22
C PRO A 3 4.67 13.76 20.11
N THR A 4 3.70 14.63 19.79
CA THR A 4 2.78 14.39 18.68
C THR A 4 3.62 14.25 17.41
N PHE A 5 3.47 13.13 16.71
CA PHE A 5 4.13 12.88 15.42
C PHE A 5 3.64 13.92 14.40
N ASP A 6 4.40 15.02 14.25
CA ASP A 6 4.08 16.08 13.29
C ASP A 6 4.53 15.67 11.89
N VAL A 7 3.61 15.07 11.15
CA VAL A 7 3.87 14.55 9.79
C VAL A 7 4.26 15.66 8.81
N VAL A 8 3.81 16.90 8.99
CA VAL A 8 4.09 18.01 8.08
C VAL A 8 5.54 18.49 8.26
N GLU A 9 5.96 18.68 9.50
CA GLU A 9 7.33 19.02 9.83
C GLU A 9 8.30 17.92 9.39
N LEU A 10 7.96 16.67 9.72
CA LEU A 10 8.78 15.52 9.36
C LEU A 10 8.86 15.31 7.85
N ALA A 11 7.77 15.49 7.10
CA ALA A 11 7.78 15.40 5.64
C ALA A 11 8.78 16.39 5.02
N THR A 12 8.85 17.60 5.56
CA THR A 12 9.80 18.63 5.11
C THR A 12 11.24 18.23 5.48
N THR A 13 11.47 17.80 6.71
CA THR A 13 12.78 17.39 7.23
C THR A 13 13.35 16.18 6.47
N TYR A 14 12.48 15.25 6.09
CA TYR A 14 12.85 14.00 5.43
C TYR A 14 12.73 14.05 3.90
N ALA A 15 12.34 15.17 3.30
CA ALA A 15 12.11 15.32 1.85
C ALA A 15 13.31 14.89 0.97
N ASN A 16 14.53 15.04 1.50
CA ASN A 16 15.79 14.70 0.82
C ASN A 16 16.56 13.58 1.53
N LYS A 17 15.94 12.87 2.46
CA LYS A 17 16.55 11.72 3.15
C LYS A 17 16.44 10.46 2.30
N SER A 18 17.27 9.46 2.62
CA SER A 18 17.21 8.17 1.93
C SER A 18 15.91 7.43 2.24
N ALA A 19 15.51 6.54 1.34
CA ALA A 19 14.36 5.64 1.57
C ALA A 19 14.52 4.84 2.86
N GLN A 20 15.76 4.41 3.17
CA GLN A 20 16.06 3.68 4.41
C GLN A 20 15.84 4.55 5.66
N ASP A 21 16.20 5.84 5.62
CA ASP A 21 15.99 6.74 6.77
C ASP A 21 14.51 7.00 7.01
N ILE A 22 13.72 7.13 5.93
CA ILE A 22 12.26 7.28 6.02
C ILE A 22 11.63 6.01 6.62
N LEU A 23 12.06 4.81 6.16
CA LEU A 23 11.60 3.54 6.73
C LEU A 23 12.02 3.36 8.19
N LYS A 24 13.24 3.76 8.57
CA LYS A 24 13.68 3.72 9.97
C LYS A 24 12.78 4.56 10.86
N LEU A 25 12.44 5.80 10.42
CA LEU A 25 11.50 6.65 11.13
C LEU A 25 10.13 5.97 11.26
N ALA A 26 9.59 5.43 10.16
CA ALA A 26 8.30 4.78 10.15
C ALA A 26 8.25 3.57 11.11
N PHE A 27 9.29 2.74 11.15
CA PHE A 27 9.39 1.62 12.10
C PHE A 27 9.58 2.09 13.55
N ALA A 28 10.34 3.16 13.79
CA ALA A 28 10.54 3.71 15.12
C ALA A 28 9.23 4.23 15.74
N GLU A 29 8.37 4.85 14.90
CA GLU A 29 7.11 5.44 15.36
C GLU A 29 5.95 4.44 15.43
N PHE A 30 5.87 3.51 14.47
CA PHE A 30 4.70 2.64 14.33
C PHE A 30 4.98 1.15 14.61
N GLY A 31 6.23 0.74 14.64
CA GLY A 31 6.61 -0.64 14.94
C GLY A 31 5.80 -1.67 14.13
N ASP A 32 5.10 -2.55 14.84
CA ASP A 32 4.25 -3.58 14.24
C ASP A 32 2.93 -3.07 13.64
N ASP A 33 2.59 -1.79 13.83
CA ASP A 33 1.43 -1.15 13.21
C ASP A 33 1.76 -0.55 11.83
N LEU A 34 3.01 -0.69 11.36
CA LEU A 34 3.43 -0.35 10.01
C LEU A 34 3.29 -1.57 9.08
N TRP A 35 2.60 -1.37 7.96
CA TRP A 35 2.46 -2.38 6.91
C TRP A 35 3.05 -1.90 5.59
N ILE A 36 3.66 -2.81 4.84
CA ILE A 36 4.21 -2.52 3.51
C ILE A 36 3.22 -3.00 2.45
N SER A 37 2.82 -2.11 1.55
CA SER A 37 2.03 -2.47 0.37
C SER A 37 2.96 -2.99 -0.73
N PHE A 38 2.64 -4.16 -1.26
CA PHE A 38 3.39 -4.82 -2.33
C PHE A 38 2.47 -5.08 -3.52
N SER A 39 2.71 -4.45 -4.66
CA SER A 39 1.85 -4.54 -5.84
C SER A 39 2.52 -5.22 -7.05
N GLY A 40 3.82 -5.45 -7.01
CA GLY A 40 4.55 -6.07 -8.10
C GLY A 40 6.06 -5.89 -8.04
N ALA A 41 6.73 -6.17 -9.16
CA ALA A 41 8.19 -6.25 -9.24
C ALA A 41 8.91 -4.98 -8.78
N GLU A 42 8.33 -3.81 -9.03
CA GLU A 42 8.95 -2.53 -8.65
C GLU A 42 8.96 -2.28 -7.13
N ASP A 43 8.02 -2.89 -6.40
CA ASP A 43 7.89 -2.68 -4.96
C ASP A 43 8.79 -3.61 -4.14
N VAL A 44 9.44 -4.60 -4.77
CA VAL A 44 10.32 -5.55 -4.06
C VAL A 44 11.48 -4.84 -3.37
N VAL A 45 11.98 -3.73 -3.94
CA VAL A 45 13.03 -2.93 -3.33
C VAL A 45 12.58 -2.36 -1.97
N LEU A 46 11.32 -1.97 -1.85
CA LEU A 46 10.75 -1.48 -0.59
C LEU A 46 10.65 -2.62 0.44
N VAL A 47 10.22 -3.81 0.00
CA VAL A 47 10.18 -4.99 0.87
C VAL A 47 11.59 -5.37 1.34
N ASP A 48 12.60 -5.36 0.46
CA ASP A 48 13.99 -5.64 0.81
C ASP A 48 14.54 -4.68 1.87
N MET A 49 14.33 -3.36 1.65
CA MET A 49 14.76 -2.34 2.60
C MET A 49 14.06 -2.49 3.97
N ALA A 50 12.75 -2.72 3.96
CA ALA A 50 11.97 -2.91 5.18
C ALA A 50 12.39 -4.18 5.93
N TRP A 51 12.59 -5.30 5.24
CA TRP A 51 13.05 -6.56 5.82
C TRP A 51 14.45 -6.49 6.42
N LYS A 52 15.35 -5.68 5.83
CA LYS A 52 16.68 -5.43 6.40
C LYS A 52 16.61 -4.69 7.73
N LEU A 53 15.58 -3.86 7.93
CA LEU A 53 15.35 -3.14 9.18
C LEU A 53 14.57 -3.97 10.20
N ASN A 54 13.56 -4.72 9.75
CA ASN A 54 12.72 -5.56 10.59
C ASN A 54 12.44 -6.90 9.88
N LYS A 55 12.98 -7.99 10.42
CA LYS A 55 12.80 -9.34 9.85
C LYS A 55 11.35 -9.85 9.94
N ASN A 56 10.55 -9.27 10.82
CA ASN A 56 9.13 -9.58 11.00
C ASN A 56 8.23 -8.56 10.28
N VAL A 57 8.73 -7.94 9.21
CA VAL A 57 7.99 -6.95 8.44
C VAL A 57 6.64 -7.50 7.98
N LYS A 58 5.59 -6.71 8.16
CA LYS A 58 4.24 -7.04 7.72
C LYS A 58 4.01 -6.52 6.31
N VAL A 59 3.67 -7.41 5.39
CA VAL A 59 3.46 -7.08 3.98
C VAL A 59 2.07 -7.53 3.55
N PHE A 60 1.40 -6.73 2.74
CA PHE A 60 0.15 -7.13 2.09
C PHE A 60 0.17 -6.81 0.60
N SER A 61 -0.61 -7.55 -0.17
CA SER A 61 -0.84 -7.33 -1.58
C SER A 61 -2.32 -7.43 -1.89
N LEU A 62 -2.83 -6.58 -2.79
CA LEU A 62 -4.21 -6.66 -3.26
C LEU A 62 -4.30 -7.70 -4.38
N ASP A 63 -5.03 -8.76 -4.15
CA ASP A 63 -5.45 -9.68 -5.20
C ASP A 63 -6.78 -9.19 -5.80
N THR A 64 -6.71 -8.53 -6.93
CA THR A 64 -7.92 -8.04 -7.61
C THR A 64 -8.74 -9.14 -8.29
N GLY A 65 -8.27 -10.40 -8.27
CA GLY A 65 -8.78 -11.50 -9.08
C GLY A 65 -8.51 -11.31 -10.58
N ARG A 66 -7.57 -10.39 -10.93
CA ARG A 66 -7.21 -10.04 -12.31
C ARG A 66 -5.71 -9.76 -12.46
N LEU A 67 -4.91 -10.27 -11.55
CA LEU A 67 -3.46 -10.19 -11.66
C LEU A 67 -2.96 -11.16 -12.75
N HIS A 68 -1.86 -10.80 -13.37
CA HIS A 68 -1.18 -11.71 -14.28
C HIS A 68 -0.58 -12.90 -13.51
N PRO A 69 -0.51 -14.11 -14.12
CA PRO A 69 0.11 -15.27 -13.49
C PRO A 69 1.54 -15.03 -13.00
N GLU A 70 2.28 -14.18 -13.70
CA GLU A 70 3.63 -13.77 -13.34
C GLU A 70 3.65 -13.02 -12.00
N THR A 71 2.64 -12.19 -11.72
CA THR A 71 2.52 -11.47 -10.45
C THR A 71 2.32 -12.43 -9.28
N TYR A 72 1.45 -13.45 -9.43
CA TYR A 72 1.27 -14.47 -8.39
C TYR A 72 2.54 -15.26 -8.13
N ARG A 73 3.25 -15.70 -9.18
CA ARG A 73 4.54 -16.40 -9.05
C ARG A 73 5.58 -15.52 -8.35
N PHE A 74 5.60 -14.23 -8.68
CA PHE A 74 6.53 -13.29 -8.08
C PHE A 74 6.25 -13.05 -6.60
N ILE A 75 4.98 -12.95 -6.20
CA ILE A 75 4.58 -12.88 -4.78
C ILE A 75 5.12 -14.10 -4.02
N ASP A 76 4.94 -15.31 -4.54
CA ASP A 76 5.47 -16.53 -3.92
C ASP A 76 7.00 -16.55 -3.86
N GLN A 77 7.69 -16.11 -4.91
CA GLN A 77 9.16 -15.99 -4.90
C GLN A 77 9.64 -15.02 -3.81
N VAL A 78 8.98 -13.89 -3.63
CA VAL A 78 9.30 -12.91 -2.59
C VAL A 78 9.07 -13.50 -1.18
N ARG A 79 7.93 -14.17 -0.98
CA ARG A 79 7.64 -14.89 0.28
C ARG A 79 8.72 -15.91 0.63
N GLU A 80 9.10 -16.74 -0.33
CA GLU A 80 10.11 -17.77 -0.15
C GLU A 80 11.50 -17.19 0.10
N HIS A 81 11.87 -16.15 -0.65
CA HIS A 81 13.20 -15.55 -0.56
C HIS A 81 13.43 -14.86 0.80
N TYR A 82 12.48 -14.06 1.25
CA TYR A 82 12.60 -13.31 2.52
C TYR A 82 12.11 -14.10 3.74
N LYS A 83 11.47 -15.26 3.53
CA LYS A 83 10.82 -16.06 4.60
C LYS A 83 9.82 -15.21 5.40
N ILE A 84 9.02 -14.41 4.71
CA ILE A 84 7.96 -13.57 5.27
C ILE A 84 6.59 -14.05 4.80
N ASP A 85 5.56 -13.66 5.55
CA ASP A 85 4.20 -13.77 5.06
C ASP A 85 3.80 -12.53 4.27
N ILE A 86 3.07 -12.72 3.16
CA ILE A 86 2.45 -11.64 2.38
C ILE A 86 0.94 -11.91 2.39
N GLU A 87 0.22 -11.06 3.13
CA GLU A 87 -1.24 -11.17 3.21
C GLU A 87 -1.87 -10.78 1.88
N LEU A 88 -2.59 -11.72 1.24
CA LEU A 88 -3.36 -11.44 0.03
C LEU A 88 -4.76 -10.96 0.41
N VAL A 89 -5.10 -9.75 0.00
CA VAL A 89 -6.39 -9.12 0.30
C VAL A 89 -7.26 -9.13 -0.95
N SER A 90 -8.27 -10.01 -0.96
CA SER A 90 -9.16 -10.22 -2.09
C SER A 90 -10.44 -9.38 -1.97
N PRO A 91 -11.14 -9.12 -3.10
CA PRO A 91 -12.45 -8.48 -3.09
C PRO A 91 -13.48 -9.27 -2.27
N ASP A 92 -14.42 -8.56 -1.69
CA ASP A 92 -15.58 -9.17 -1.05
C ASP A 92 -16.44 -9.87 -2.12
N TYR A 93 -16.57 -11.20 -2.02
CA TYR A 93 -17.33 -12.00 -2.98
C TYR A 93 -18.82 -11.61 -3.03
N THR A 94 -19.38 -11.15 -1.92
CA THR A 94 -20.78 -10.73 -1.87
C THR A 94 -21.08 -9.51 -2.73
N LYS A 95 -20.05 -8.71 -3.04
CA LYS A 95 -20.13 -7.56 -3.96
C LYS A 95 -19.64 -7.92 -5.36
N LEU A 96 -18.62 -8.77 -5.43
CA LEU A 96 -17.99 -9.13 -6.70
C LEU A 96 -18.88 -10.02 -7.58
N GLU A 97 -19.50 -11.05 -7.00
CA GLU A 97 -20.33 -12.01 -7.76
C GLU A 97 -21.54 -11.33 -8.44
N PRO A 98 -22.37 -10.51 -7.73
CA PRO A 98 -23.47 -9.80 -8.37
C PRO A 98 -22.99 -8.85 -9.46
N PHE A 99 -21.90 -8.12 -9.23
CA PHE A 99 -21.29 -7.23 -10.22
C PHE A 99 -20.87 -7.97 -11.50
N VAL A 100 -20.19 -9.11 -11.34
CA VAL A 100 -19.77 -9.92 -12.50
C VAL A 100 -20.97 -10.54 -13.22
N LYS A 101 -21.99 -10.99 -12.49
CA LYS A 101 -23.22 -11.54 -13.06
C LYS A 101 -23.97 -10.51 -13.89
N GLU A 102 -24.06 -9.27 -13.41
CA GLU A 102 -24.78 -8.19 -14.09
C GLU A 102 -24.00 -7.61 -15.29
N LYS A 103 -22.71 -7.28 -15.07
CA LYS A 103 -21.91 -6.50 -16.02
C LYS A 103 -20.85 -7.29 -16.79
N GLY A 104 -20.63 -8.54 -16.38
CA GLY A 104 -19.59 -9.40 -16.97
C GLY A 104 -18.19 -9.08 -16.48
N LEU A 105 -17.23 -9.88 -16.95
CA LEU A 105 -15.84 -9.82 -16.50
C LEU A 105 -15.07 -8.59 -17.04
N PHE A 106 -15.52 -7.99 -18.14
CA PHE A 106 -14.79 -6.96 -18.87
C PHE A 106 -15.53 -5.63 -18.96
N SER A 107 -16.48 -5.39 -18.05
CA SER A 107 -17.31 -4.17 -18.01
C SER A 107 -16.49 -2.88 -17.95
N PHE A 108 -15.31 -2.90 -17.33
CA PHE A 108 -14.44 -1.74 -17.23
C PHE A 108 -13.95 -1.19 -18.59
N TYR A 109 -13.99 -1.97 -19.65
CA TYR A 109 -13.72 -1.47 -21.02
C TYR A 109 -14.88 -0.67 -21.61
N LYS A 110 -16.11 -0.92 -21.12
CA LYS A 110 -17.33 -0.27 -21.62
C LYS A 110 -17.81 0.84 -20.69
N ASP A 111 -17.83 0.56 -19.39
CA ASP A 111 -18.46 1.39 -18.37
C ASP A 111 -17.42 2.24 -17.59
N GLY A 112 -16.13 2.14 -17.96
CA GLY A 112 -15.04 2.78 -17.24
C GLY A 112 -14.60 2.01 -15.99
N HIS A 113 -13.53 2.50 -15.36
CA HIS A 113 -12.86 1.77 -14.29
C HIS A 113 -13.47 1.95 -12.90
N GLY A 114 -14.31 2.97 -12.68
CA GLY A 114 -14.71 3.43 -11.34
C GLY A 114 -15.31 2.33 -10.48
N GLU A 115 -16.37 1.69 -10.92
CA GLU A 115 -17.06 0.66 -10.16
C GLU A 115 -16.22 -0.61 -9.99
N CYS A 116 -15.59 -1.06 -11.09
CA CYS A 116 -14.71 -2.22 -11.05
C CYS A 116 -13.53 -2.02 -10.07
N CYS A 117 -12.88 -0.85 -10.10
CA CYS A 117 -11.83 -0.50 -9.16
C CYS A 117 -12.37 -0.32 -7.74
N GLY A 118 -13.56 0.22 -7.58
CA GLY A 118 -14.24 0.34 -6.28
C GLY A 118 -14.35 -1.01 -5.57
N ILE A 119 -14.88 -2.02 -6.28
CA ILE A 119 -15.09 -3.36 -5.73
C ILE A 119 -13.77 -4.14 -5.57
N ARG A 120 -12.89 -4.07 -6.57
CA ARG A 120 -11.70 -4.95 -6.63
C ARG A 120 -10.45 -4.40 -5.94
N LYS A 121 -10.40 -3.08 -5.70
CA LYS A 121 -9.21 -2.42 -5.12
C LYS A 121 -9.55 -1.56 -3.90
N ILE A 122 -10.47 -0.60 -4.06
CA ILE A 122 -10.69 0.43 -3.02
C ILE A 122 -11.34 -0.17 -1.79
N GLU A 123 -12.35 -1.03 -1.96
CA GLU A 123 -12.99 -1.70 -0.83
C GLU A 123 -12.02 -2.62 -0.07
N PRO A 124 -11.32 -3.57 -0.74
CA PRO A 124 -10.35 -4.41 -0.05
C PRO A 124 -9.24 -3.60 0.65
N LEU A 125 -8.73 -2.55 -0.02
CA LEU A 125 -7.73 -1.68 0.57
C LEU A 125 -8.25 -0.96 1.82
N ARG A 126 -9.48 -0.40 1.76
CA ARG A 126 -10.12 0.25 2.90
C ARG A 126 -10.28 -0.71 4.08
N ARG A 127 -10.75 -1.92 3.82
CA ARG A 127 -10.91 -2.98 4.83
C ARG A 127 -9.57 -3.36 5.45
N LYS A 128 -8.52 -3.52 4.64
CA LYS A 128 -7.15 -3.78 5.15
C LYS A 128 -6.64 -2.64 6.01
N LEU A 129 -6.72 -1.42 5.52
CA LEU A 129 -6.17 -0.24 6.18
C LEU A 129 -6.98 0.18 7.42
N SER A 130 -8.21 -0.29 7.61
CA SER A 130 -8.99 0.00 8.82
C SER A 130 -8.35 -0.54 10.11
N GLY A 131 -7.53 -1.57 10.01
CA GLY A 131 -6.84 -2.21 11.14
C GLY A 131 -5.40 -1.78 11.35
N VAL A 132 -4.88 -0.77 10.62
CA VAL A 132 -3.47 -0.36 10.71
C VAL A 132 -3.34 1.13 11.04
N LYS A 133 -2.22 1.54 11.63
CA LYS A 133 -1.93 2.96 11.92
C LYS A 133 -1.09 3.62 10.84
N ALA A 134 -0.21 2.85 10.18
CA ALA A 134 0.65 3.35 9.13
C ALA A 134 0.88 2.31 8.03
N TRP A 135 1.09 2.78 6.81
CA TRP A 135 1.47 1.94 5.70
C TRP A 135 2.49 2.62 4.80
N ALA A 136 3.34 1.83 4.15
CA ALA A 136 4.31 2.33 3.18
C ALA A 136 4.00 1.79 1.79
N THR A 137 4.19 2.64 0.78
CA THR A 137 3.93 2.33 -0.62
C THR A 137 5.18 2.52 -1.47
N GLY A 138 5.27 1.80 -2.58
CA GLY A 138 6.29 1.99 -3.60
C GLY A 138 6.02 3.15 -4.56
N GLN A 139 5.14 4.09 -4.21
CA GLN A 139 4.84 5.23 -5.09
C GLN A 139 6.07 6.10 -5.32
N ARG A 140 6.27 6.47 -6.58
CA ARG A 140 7.34 7.38 -7.01
C ARG A 140 6.76 8.52 -7.84
N ARG A 141 7.41 9.69 -7.79
CA ARG A 141 6.99 10.88 -8.55
C ARG A 141 7.07 10.69 -10.05
N ASP A 142 8.03 9.90 -10.53
CA ASP A 142 8.26 9.63 -11.96
C ASP A 142 7.25 8.68 -12.60
N GLN A 143 6.50 7.89 -11.81
CA GLN A 143 5.52 6.92 -12.34
C GLN A 143 4.32 7.56 -13.06
N SER A 144 3.96 8.79 -12.71
CA SER A 144 2.83 9.49 -13.32
C SER A 144 2.99 11.00 -13.11
N PRO A 145 3.69 11.70 -14.01
CA PRO A 145 3.99 13.13 -13.83
C PRO A 145 2.79 14.04 -13.60
N GLY A 146 1.62 13.65 -14.13
CA GLY A 146 0.38 14.44 -13.95
C GLY A 146 -0.32 14.25 -12.61
N THR A 147 -0.19 13.07 -11.99
CA THR A 147 -0.95 12.73 -10.75
C THR A 147 -0.07 12.46 -9.53
N ARG A 148 1.22 12.19 -9.73
CA ARG A 148 2.16 11.82 -8.67
C ARG A 148 3.32 12.78 -8.49
N SER A 149 3.39 13.87 -9.25
CA SER A 149 4.49 14.87 -9.17
C SER A 149 4.66 15.49 -7.79
N ALA A 150 3.57 15.56 -7.00
CA ALA A 150 3.53 16.15 -5.67
C ALA A 150 3.49 15.11 -4.52
N VAL A 151 3.84 13.84 -4.79
CA VAL A 151 3.85 12.81 -3.74
C VAL A 151 4.87 13.17 -2.66
N ALA A 152 4.39 13.38 -1.44
CA ALA A 152 5.23 13.61 -0.27
C ALA A 152 5.85 12.30 0.22
N VAL A 153 7.03 12.37 0.85
CA VAL A 153 7.70 11.19 1.43
C VAL A 153 6.90 10.59 2.59
N MET A 154 6.07 11.39 3.26
CA MET A 154 5.08 10.97 4.24
C MET A 154 3.92 11.95 4.30
N GLU A 155 2.73 11.48 4.64
CA GLU A 155 1.50 12.27 4.68
C GLU A 155 0.44 11.60 5.57
N ILE A 156 -0.58 12.35 5.96
CA ILE A 156 -1.82 11.76 6.46
C ILE A 156 -2.62 11.27 5.25
N ASP A 157 -2.97 10.00 5.25
CA ASP A 157 -3.84 9.43 4.21
C ASP A 157 -5.30 9.83 4.46
N THR A 158 -5.69 10.98 3.95
CA THR A 158 -7.03 11.52 4.14
C THR A 158 -8.13 10.69 3.47
N ALA A 159 -7.78 9.88 2.45
CA ALA A 159 -8.74 9.04 1.74
C ALA A 159 -9.18 7.82 2.59
N PHE A 160 -8.34 7.37 3.52
CA PHE A 160 -8.58 6.19 4.36
C PHE A 160 -8.56 6.50 5.87
N SER A 161 -8.29 7.72 6.27
CA SER A 161 -8.50 8.18 7.65
C SER A 161 -9.99 8.37 7.95
N THR A 162 -10.35 8.33 9.23
CA THR A 162 -11.69 8.67 9.74
C THR A 162 -11.56 9.73 10.83
N PRO A 163 -12.66 10.38 11.29
CA PRO A 163 -12.59 11.33 12.39
C PRO A 163 -11.97 10.75 13.67
N GLU A 164 -12.13 9.45 13.88
CA GLU A 164 -11.65 8.74 15.08
C GLU A 164 -10.25 8.14 14.91
N ARG A 165 -9.73 8.09 13.66
CA ARG A 165 -8.48 7.38 13.36
C ARG A 165 -7.69 8.06 12.25
N THR A 166 -6.52 8.54 12.59
CA THR A 166 -5.53 9.01 11.61
C THR A 166 -4.75 7.83 11.05
N LEU A 167 -4.67 7.74 9.73
CA LEU A 167 -3.81 6.81 9.01
C LEU A 167 -2.62 7.56 8.42
N TYR A 168 -1.42 7.10 8.71
CA TYR A 168 -0.20 7.66 8.15
C TYR A 168 0.26 6.87 6.93
N LYS A 169 0.69 7.59 5.91
CA LYS A 169 1.21 6.99 4.68
C LYS A 169 2.63 7.46 4.44
N PHE A 170 3.50 6.51 4.14
CA PHE A 170 4.91 6.73 3.80
C PHE A 170 5.15 6.35 2.34
N ASN A 171 5.88 7.18 1.62
CA ASN A 171 6.31 6.94 0.25
C ASN A 171 7.84 7.06 0.18
N PRO A 172 8.58 6.05 0.69
CA PRO A 172 10.04 6.15 0.83
C PRO A 172 10.79 6.29 -0.49
N LEU A 173 10.15 5.90 -1.60
CA LEU A 173 10.72 5.95 -2.94
C LEU A 173 10.31 7.22 -3.74
N ALA A 174 9.59 8.17 -3.10
CA ALA A 174 9.06 9.38 -3.75
C ALA A 174 10.15 10.41 -4.13
#